data_fa65cd278bf7b83572b4c8642d80aa60
#
_entry.id   fa65cd278bf7b83572b4c8642d80aa60
#
_cell.length_a   1.000
_cell.length_b   1.000
_cell.length_c   1.000
_cell.angle_alpha   90.00
_cell.angle_beta   90.00
_cell.angle_gamma   90.00
#
_symmetry.space_group_name_H-M   'P 1'
#
loop_
_entity.id
_entity.type
_entity.pdbx_description
1 polymer ?
#
loop_
_entity_poly.entity_id
_entity_poly.type
_entity_poly.pdbx_seq_one_letter_code
_entity_poly.pdbx_strand_id
1 'polypeptide(L)'
;MALEKISDKQKEILEFIKSEILNRGYPPSVRDICEGVHLKSTSSVHAHLETLERKGYIRRDPAKNRAIEIIDDSFGLQRREMVNVPLVGRVAAGEPILAVENIETYFPVPAEYMPNKQSFMLKVKGESMINAGIFDGDNILVEQQSDASNGDMVVALIDDSATVKNGHIRLQPENDTMDPIIVPECEILGKVFGVFRFF
;
A
#
# COMPACT_ATOMS: atom_id res chain seq x y z
N MET A 1 -22.02 8.66 21.80
CA MET A 1 -23.45 9.03 21.72
C MET A 1 -24.19 7.92 21.00
N ALA A 2 -25.34 7.44 21.52
CA ALA A 2 -26.14 6.46 20.80
C ALA A 2 -26.79 7.14 19.58
N LEU A 3 -26.62 6.55 18.39
CA LEU A 3 -27.24 7.04 17.16
C LEU A 3 -28.77 6.89 17.23
N GLU A 4 -29.50 7.87 16.68
CA GLU A 4 -30.95 7.80 16.62
C GLU A 4 -31.43 6.63 15.76
N LYS A 5 -32.51 5.96 16.17
CA LYS A 5 -33.09 4.83 15.41
C LYS A 5 -33.47 5.24 13.99
N ILE A 6 -33.07 4.45 12.99
CA ILE A 6 -33.42 4.61 11.58
C ILE A 6 -34.50 3.60 11.16
N SER A 7 -35.23 3.90 10.08
CA SER A 7 -36.24 3.01 9.51
C SER A 7 -35.60 1.83 8.78
N ASP A 8 -36.37 0.77 8.55
CA ASP A 8 -35.90 -0.42 7.85
C ASP A 8 -35.37 -0.07 6.43
N LYS A 9 -36.04 0.84 5.73
CA LYS A 9 -35.61 1.29 4.40
C LYS A 9 -34.31 2.11 4.49
N GLN A 10 -34.12 2.92 5.51
CA GLN A 10 -32.88 3.65 5.75
C GLN A 10 -31.72 2.70 6.09
N LYS A 11 -32.03 1.62 6.85
CA LYS A 11 -31.07 0.57 7.16
C LYS A 11 -30.66 -0.18 5.90
N GLU A 12 -31.61 -0.56 5.04
CA GLU A 12 -31.36 -1.22 3.76
C GLU A 12 -30.45 -0.37 2.86
N ILE A 13 -30.72 0.94 2.75
CA ILE A 13 -29.89 1.87 1.99
C ILE A 13 -28.47 1.95 2.58
N LEU A 14 -28.35 2.05 3.90
CA LEU A 14 -27.05 2.11 4.58
C LEU A 14 -26.22 0.85 4.33
N GLU A 15 -26.85 -0.32 4.47
CA GLU A 15 -26.17 -1.61 4.21
C GLU A 15 -25.80 -1.77 2.74
N PHE A 16 -26.61 -1.31 1.81
CA PHE A 16 -26.29 -1.29 0.38
C PHE A 16 -25.05 -0.42 0.12
N ILE A 17 -25.02 0.81 0.66
CA ILE A 17 -23.87 1.70 0.51
C ILE A 17 -22.61 1.06 1.09
N LYS A 18 -22.70 0.42 2.27
CA LYS A 18 -21.62 -0.31 2.92
C LYS A 18 -21.08 -1.42 2.02
N SER A 19 -21.95 -2.26 1.47
CA SER A 19 -21.55 -3.37 0.60
C SER A 19 -20.86 -2.90 -0.68
N GLU A 20 -21.35 -1.82 -1.29
CA GLU A 20 -20.74 -1.26 -2.50
C GLU A 20 -19.35 -0.66 -2.24
N ILE A 21 -19.19 0.05 -1.11
CA ILE A 21 -17.87 0.55 -0.70
C ILE A 21 -16.88 -0.60 -0.44
N LEU A 22 -17.32 -1.69 0.20
CA LEU A 22 -16.48 -2.85 0.45
C LEU A 22 -16.09 -3.57 -0.85
N ASN A 23 -17.03 -3.72 -1.79
CA ASN A 23 -16.81 -4.48 -3.01
C ASN A 23 -16.06 -3.71 -4.09
N ARG A 24 -16.34 -2.40 -4.22
CA ARG A 24 -15.81 -1.55 -5.31
C ARG A 24 -14.76 -0.56 -4.86
N GLY A 25 -14.58 -0.34 -3.55
CA GLY A 25 -13.66 0.65 -3.00
C GLY A 25 -14.13 2.11 -3.06
N TYR A 26 -15.34 2.37 -3.57
CA TYR A 26 -15.91 3.72 -3.65
C TYR A 26 -17.44 3.69 -3.44
N PRO A 27 -18.04 4.81 -2.98
CA PRO A 27 -19.47 4.90 -2.74
C PRO A 27 -20.28 4.80 -4.04
N PRO A 28 -21.49 4.18 -3.99
CA PRO A 28 -22.42 4.13 -5.11
C PRO A 28 -22.99 5.51 -5.44
N SER A 29 -23.43 5.69 -6.69
CA SER A 29 -24.21 6.87 -7.08
C SER A 29 -25.64 6.78 -6.55
N VAL A 30 -26.38 7.92 -6.53
CA VAL A 30 -27.80 7.94 -6.16
C VAL A 30 -28.63 7.02 -7.06
N ARG A 31 -28.25 6.84 -8.33
CA ARG A 31 -28.94 5.91 -9.24
C ARG A 31 -28.67 4.47 -8.88
N ASP A 32 -27.42 4.14 -8.56
CA ASP A 32 -27.04 2.77 -8.12
C ASP A 32 -27.80 2.40 -6.84
N ILE A 33 -27.93 3.35 -5.89
CA ILE A 33 -28.72 3.16 -4.67
C ILE A 33 -30.20 2.94 -5.01
N CYS A 34 -30.76 3.78 -5.90
CA CYS A 34 -32.16 3.67 -6.30
C CYS A 34 -32.50 2.29 -6.88
N GLU A 35 -31.64 1.78 -7.74
CA GLU A 35 -31.75 0.45 -8.36
C GLU A 35 -31.52 -0.67 -7.33
N GLY A 36 -30.45 -0.58 -6.53
CA GLY A 36 -30.04 -1.61 -5.59
C GLY A 36 -31.03 -1.85 -4.44
N VAL A 37 -31.74 -0.80 -4.01
CA VAL A 37 -32.78 -0.92 -2.96
C VAL A 37 -34.20 -0.81 -3.51
N HIS A 38 -34.38 -0.95 -4.83
CA HIS A 38 -35.68 -1.00 -5.51
C HIS A 38 -36.61 0.20 -5.21
N LEU A 39 -36.01 1.42 -5.14
CA LEU A 39 -36.79 2.65 -5.03
C LEU A 39 -37.20 3.15 -6.42
N LYS A 40 -38.41 3.74 -6.51
CA LYS A 40 -38.99 4.21 -7.79
C LYS A 40 -38.46 5.57 -8.26
N SER A 41 -37.81 6.33 -7.37
CA SER A 41 -37.30 7.66 -7.72
C SER A 41 -36.03 8.01 -6.94
N THR A 42 -35.13 8.73 -7.60
CA THR A 42 -33.92 9.29 -6.99
C THR A 42 -34.23 10.33 -5.92
N SER A 43 -35.39 11.02 -6.02
CA SER A 43 -35.82 11.98 -5.00
C SER A 43 -36.08 11.29 -3.65
N SER A 44 -36.63 10.06 -3.66
CA SER A 44 -36.80 9.27 -2.44
C SER A 44 -35.47 8.88 -1.82
N VAL A 45 -34.46 8.53 -2.65
CA VAL A 45 -33.11 8.26 -2.17
C VAL A 45 -32.51 9.49 -1.50
N HIS A 46 -32.62 10.67 -2.12
CA HIS A 46 -32.15 11.93 -1.54
C HIS A 46 -32.74 12.19 -0.17
N ALA A 47 -34.07 12.05 0.00
CA ALA A 47 -34.74 12.25 1.29
C ALA A 47 -34.24 11.27 2.38
N HIS A 48 -33.99 10.01 2.01
CA HIS A 48 -33.42 9.04 2.93
C HIS A 48 -31.96 9.36 3.29
N LEU A 49 -31.13 9.77 2.32
CA LEU A 49 -29.75 10.16 2.55
C LEU A 49 -29.66 11.41 3.44
N GLU A 50 -30.52 12.42 3.24
CA GLU A 50 -30.61 13.59 4.12
C GLU A 50 -30.95 13.20 5.56
N THR A 51 -31.86 12.26 5.74
CA THR A 51 -32.21 11.76 7.07
C THR A 51 -31.07 11.00 7.72
N LEU A 52 -30.36 10.15 6.97
CA LEU A 52 -29.19 9.42 7.45
C LEU A 52 -28.05 10.37 7.84
N GLU A 53 -27.84 11.43 7.07
CA GLU A 53 -26.85 12.48 7.35
C GLU A 53 -27.20 13.27 8.61
N ARG A 54 -28.46 13.74 8.73
CA ARG A 54 -28.93 14.44 9.92
C ARG A 54 -28.82 13.61 11.20
N LYS A 55 -28.98 12.28 11.10
CA LYS A 55 -28.86 11.35 12.22
C LYS A 55 -27.42 10.90 12.47
N GLY A 56 -26.45 11.35 11.70
CA GLY A 56 -25.04 11.10 11.90
C GLY A 56 -24.54 9.73 11.43
N TYR A 57 -25.29 9.04 10.55
CA TYR A 57 -24.86 7.76 9.98
C TYR A 57 -23.94 7.91 8.77
N ILE A 58 -24.12 8.99 8.02
CA ILE A 58 -23.30 9.33 6.85
C ILE A 58 -22.95 10.80 6.86
N ARG A 59 -21.91 11.16 6.11
CA ARG A 59 -21.56 12.53 5.73
C ARG A 59 -21.47 12.62 4.22
N ARG A 60 -21.96 13.69 3.61
CA ARG A 60 -21.87 13.93 2.17
C ARG A 60 -21.13 15.24 1.89
N ASP A 61 -20.31 15.25 0.86
CA ASP A 61 -19.72 16.48 0.33
C ASP A 61 -20.52 16.90 -0.92
N PRO A 62 -21.32 17.98 -0.84
CA PRO A 62 -22.15 18.41 -1.96
C PRO A 62 -21.36 18.88 -3.18
N ALA A 63 -20.07 19.20 -3.01
CA ALA A 63 -19.18 19.61 -4.10
C ALA A 63 -18.59 18.45 -4.89
N LYS A 64 -18.73 17.21 -4.40
CA LYS A 64 -18.13 16.03 -5.01
C LYS A 64 -19.19 14.98 -5.33
N ASN A 65 -19.23 14.54 -6.59
CA ASN A 65 -20.03 13.37 -6.97
C ASN A 65 -19.49 12.10 -6.26
N ARG A 66 -20.40 11.29 -5.71
CA ARG A 66 -20.07 10.04 -4.99
C ARG A 66 -19.29 10.22 -3.67
N ALA A 67 -19.43 11.37 -3.01
CA ALA A 67 -18.79 11.61 -1.73
C ALA A 67 -19.74 11.29 -0.57
N ILE A 68 -19.97 10.00 -0.32
CA ILE A 68 -20.69 9.51 0.85
C ILE A 68 -19.68 8.82 1.77
N GLU A 69 -19.54 9.32 2.98
CA GLU A 69 -18.71 8.75 4.04
C GLU A 69 -19.62 8.15 5.11
N ILE A 70 -19.34 6.92 5.53
CA ILE A 70 -20.05 6.26 6.64
C ILE A 70 -19.41 6.70 7.95
N ILE A 71 -20.20 7.24 8.90
CA ILE A 71 -19.72 7.75 10.21
C ILE A 71 -19.93 6.69 11.31
N ASP A 72 -20.70 5.63 11.05
CA ASP A 72 -21.04 4.60 12.03
C ASP A 72 -19.78 3.82 12.49
N ASP A 73 -19.42 3.96 13.79
CA ASP A 73 -18.30 3.24 14.43
C ASP A 73 -18.48 1.71 14.40
N SER A 74 -19.72 1.20 14.24
CA SER A 74 -20.01 -0.22 14.08
C SER A 74 -19.79 -0.71 12.65
N PHE A 75 -19.69 0.18 11.69
CA PHE A 75 -19.17 -0.09 10.39
C PHE A 75 -17.64 -0.14 10.49
N GLY A 76 -17.20 -1.26 11.02
CA GLY A 76 -15.87 -1.74 10.80
C GLY A 76 -15.67 -2.08 9.32
N LEU A 77 -15.73 -1.09 8.42
CA LEU A 77 -14.65 -0.99 7.48
C LEU A 77 -13.46 -1.11 8.41
N GLN A 78 -12.86 -2.30 8.43
CA GLN A 78 -11.46 -2.35 8.74
C GLN A 78 -10.90 -1.25 7.83
N ARG A 79 -10.71 -0.06 8.36
CA ARG A 79 -9.74 0.88 7.86
C ARG A 79 -8.49 0.03 7.93
N ARG A 80 -8.19 -0.63 6.81
CA ARG A 80 -6.94 -1.35 6.72
C ARG A 80 -5.95 -0.27 7.07
N GLU A 81 -5.35 -0.43 8.22
CA GLU A 81 -4.33 0.49 8.67
C GLU A 81 -3.30 0.53 7.54
N MET A 82 -3.13 1.69 6.94
CA MET A 82 -2.24 1.87 5.81
C MET A 82 -0.97 2.49 6.33
N VAL A 83 0.14 1.86 6.03
CA VAL A 83 1.48 2.39 6.29
C VAL A 83 1.96 3.09 5.03
N ASN A 84 2.33 4.35 5.15
CA ASN A 84 2.95 5.10 4.06
C ASN A 84 4.43 4.73 3.98
N VAL A 85 4.78 3.88 3.02
CA VAL A 85 6.16 3.41 2.79
C VAL A 85 6.87 4.40 1.86
N PRO A 86 8.02 4.96 2.25
CA PRO A 86 8.78 5.88 1.41
C PRO A 86 9.37 5.15 0.20
N LEU A 87 9.16 5.68 -1.01
CA LEU A 87 9.88 5.28 -2.22
C LEU A 87 11.16 6.12 -2.32
N VAL A 88 12.29 5.44 -2.25
CA VAL A 88 13.62 6.04 -2.27
C VAL A 88 14.15 6.02 -3.70
N GLY A 89 14.55 7.17 -4.21
CA GLY A 89 15.03 7.30 -5.59
C GLY A 89 16.51 7.00 -5.75
N ARG A 90 17.32 7.39 -4.79
CA ARG A 90 18.77 7.13 -4.76
C ARG A 90 19.20 6.61 -3.41
N VAL A 91 20.14 5.68 -3.44
CA VAL A 91 20.85 5.21 -2.27
C VAL A 91 22.32 5.51 -2.49
N ALA A 92 22.91 6.27 -1.60
CA ALA A 92 24.35 6.62 -1.64
C ALA A 92 25.05 6.06 -0.40
N ALA A 93 26.31 5.64 -0.58
CA ALA A 93 27.13 5.18 0.53
C ALA A 93 27.36 6.31 1.54
N GLY A 94 27.23 5.97 2.83
CA GLY A 94 27.50 6.91 3.93
C GLY A 94 26.35 7.89 4.26
N GLU A 95 25.24 7.86 3.53
CA GLU A 95 24.05 8.65 3.84
C GLU A 95 22.91 7.77 4.39
N PRO A 96 22.10 8.27 5.35
CA PRO A 96 20.92 7.54 5.78
C PRO A 96 19.96 7.32 4.61
N ILE A 97 19.54 6.08 4.35
CA ILE A 97 18.64 5.71 3.24
C ILE A 97 17.35 6.54 3.25
N LEU A 98 16.83 6.82 4.44
CA LEU A 98 15.58 7.56 4.65
C LEU A 98 15.81 9.05 4.93
N ALA A 99 16.93 9.61 4.47
CA ALA A 99 17.08 11.06 4.43
C ALA A 99 15.98 11.65 3.54
N VAL A 100 15.40 12.78 3.97
CA VAL A 100 14.23 13.40 3.30
C VAL A 100 14.52 13.71 1.82
N GLU A 101 15.74 14.05 1.49
CA GLU A 101 16.22 14.32 0.14
C GLU A 101 16.26 13.09 -0.79
N ASN A 102 16.27 11.90 -0.23
CA ASN A 102 16.27 10.64 -0.98
C ASN A 102 14.86 10.10 -1.25
N ILE A 103 13.83 10.67 -0.61
CA ILE A 103 12.43 10.21 -0.72
C ILE A 103 11.75 10.93 -1.88
N GLU A 104 11.35 10.18 -2.91
CA GLU A 104 10.61 10.72 -4.06
C GLU A 104 9.12 10.88 -3.76
N THR A 105 8.52 9.89 -3.10
CA THR A 105 7.10 9.86 -2.76
C THR A 105 6.83 8.81 -1.68
N TYR A 106 5.56 8.69 -1.26
CA TYR A 106 5.10 7.65 -0.33
C TYR A 106 4.07 6.76 -1.01
N PHE A 107 4.19 5.44 -0.76
CA PHE A 107 3.27 4.44 -1.28
C PHE A 107 2.47 3.81 -0.13
N PRO A 108 1.11 3.85 -0.17
CA PRO A 108 0.28 3.28 0.89
C PRO A 108 0.20 1.75 0.75
N VAL A 109 0.68 1.04 1.77
CA VAL A 109 0.62 -0.43 1.86
C VAL A 109 -0.22 -0.83 3.06
N PRO A 110 -1.14 -1.81 2.97
CA PRO A 110 -1.88 -2.28 4.13
C PRO A 110 -0.95 -2.81 5.22
N ALA A 111 -1.19 -2.39 6.48
CA ALA A 111 -0.34 -2.74 7.62
C ALA A 111 -0.21 -4.26 7.84
N GLU A 112 -1.22 -5.03 7.45
CA GLU A 112 -1.21 -6.51 7.55
C GLU A 112 -0.11 -7.18 6.72
N TYR A 113 0.43 -6.50 5.69
CA TYR A 113 1.54 -6.99 4.86
C TYR A 113 2.89 -6.40 5.27
N MET A 114 2.91 -5.50 6.26
CA MET A 114 4.13 -4.84 6.67
C MET A 114 4.81 -5.58 7.82
N PRO A 115 6.14 -5.76 7.78
CA PRO A 115 6.90 -6.23 8.93
C PRO A 115 6.87 -5.19 10.06
N ASN A 116 7.16 -5.65 11.29
CA ASN A 116 7.24 -4.76 12.48
C ASN A 116 8.52 -3.92 12.53
N LYS A 117 9.19 -3.73 11.40
CA LYS A 117 10.41 -2.94 11.27
C LYS A 117 10.24 -1.84 10.24
N GLN A 118 11.15 -0.88 10.30
CA GLN A 118 11.20 0.19 9.31
C GLN A 118 11.38 -0.39 7.90
N SER A 119 10.63 0.13 6.94
CA SER A 119 10.61 -0.37 5.57
C SER A 119 10.64 0.78 4.58
N PHE A 120 11.16 0.50 3.41
CA PHE A 120 11.23 1.44 2.29
C PHE A 120 10.99 0.70 0.97
N MET A 121 10.74 1.47 -0.08
CA MET A 121 10.65 0.95 -1.44
C MET A 121 11.80 1.45 -2.29
N LEU A 122 12.22 0.62 -3.24
CA LEU A 122 13.20 0.98 -4.28
C LEU A 122 12.65 0.58 -5.64
N LYS A 123 12.95 1.40 -6.64
CA LYS A 123 12.69 1.04 -8.04
C LYS A 123 13.83 0.20 -8.58
N VAL A 124 13.48 -0.97 -9.09
CA VAL A 124 14.45 -1.91 -9.69
C VAL A 124 14.97 -1.36 -11.01
N LYS A 125 16.27 -1.51 -11.21
CA LYS A 125 16.95 -1.23 -12.47
C LYS A 125 17.75 -2.46 -12.90
N GLY A 126 17.55 -2.91 -14.13
CA GLY A 126 18.25 -4.04 -14.72
C GLY A 126 17.56 -5.38 -14.50
N GLU A 127 18.24 -6.45 -14.90
CA GLU A 127 17.67 -7.79 -15.09
C GLU A 127 18.28 -8.85 -14.16
N SER A 128 18.98 -8.44 -13.09
CA SER A 128 19.71 -9.37 -12.21
C SER A 128 18.82 -10.34 -11.43
N MET A 129 17.50 -10.08 -11.35
CA MET A 129 16.56 -10.85 -10.53
C MET A 129 15.37 -11.41 -11.33
N ILE A 130 15.50 -11.58 -12.64
CA ILE A 130 14.41 -12.02 -13.52
C ILE A 130 13.90 -13.43 -13.19
N ASN A 131 14.78 -14.35 -12.78
CA ASN A 131 14.40 -15.71 -12.40
C ASN A 131 13.63 -15.74 -11.07
N ALA A 132 13.81 -14.72 -10.22
CA ALA A 132 13.00 -14.51 -9.03
C ALA A 132 11.67 -13.77 -9.31
N GLY A 133 11.39 -13.46 -10.60
CA GLY A 133 10.16 -12.76 -11.00
C GLY A 133 10.19 -11.24 -10.78
N ILE A 134 11.37 -10.67 -10.50
CA ILE A 134 11.58 -9.22 -10.35
C ILE A 134 12.20 -8.68 -11.63
N PHE A 135 11.56 -7.67 -12.23
CA PHE A 135 11.96 -7.12 -13.53
C PHE A 135 12.33 -5.64 -13.43
N ASP A 136 12.98 -5.15 -14.45
CA ASP A 136 13.27 -3.72 -14.60
C ASP A 136 11.99 -2.88 -14.48
N GLY A 137 12.04 -1.82 -13.69
CA GLY A 137 10.90 -0.93 -13.42
C GLY A 137 9.97 -1.35 -12.28
N ASP A 138 10.10 -2.55 -11.71
CA ASP A 138 9.37 -2.96 -10.51
C ASP A 138 9.70 -2.07 -9.30
N ASN A 139 8.77 -2.00 -8.36
CA ASN A 139 9.03 -1.42 -7.05
C ASN A 139 9.12 -2.54 -6.02
N ILE A 140 10.24 -2.69 -5.35
CA ILE A 140 10.44 -3.69 -4.29
C ILE A 140 10.22 -3.08 -2.92
N LEU A 141 9.59 -3.87 -2.02
CA LEU A 141 9.47 -3.56 -0.60
C LEU A 141 10.62 -4.17 0.15
N VAL A 142 11.32 -3.37 0.95
CA VAL A 142 12.53 -3.73 1.67
C VAL A 142 12.35 -3.47 3.15
N GLU A 143 12.53 -4.49 3.98
CA GLU A 143 12.64 -4.38 5.43
C GLU A 143 14.08 -3.96 5.78
N GLN A 144 14.23 -2.82 6.45
CA GLN A 144 15.54 -2.29 6.81
C GLN A 144 16.23 -3.19 7.85
N GLN A 145 17.37 -3.73 7.48
CA GLN A 145 18.25 -4.49 8.37
C GLN A 145 19.67 -4.52 7.83
N SER A 146 20.65 -4.68 8.72
CA SER A 146 22.08 -4.66 8.37
C SER A 146 22.69 -6.06 8.20
N ASP A 147 21.91 -7.11 8.43
CA ASP A 147 22.34 -8.51 8.35
C ASP A 147 21.36 -9.34 7.51
N ALA A 148 21.84 -10.45 6.97
CA ALA A 148 21.04 -11.38 6.20
C ALA A 148 21.58 -12.81 6.33
N SER A 149 20.67 -13.76 6.13
CA SER A 149 21.02 -15.19 6.05
C SER A 149 21.30 -15.61 4.61
N ASN A 150 22.06 -16.69 4.44
CA ASN A 150 22.26 -17.28 3.13
C ASN A 150 20.91 -17.66 2.48
N GLY A 151 20.68 -17.21 1.25
CA GLY A 151 19.45 -17.42 0.51
C GLY A 151 18.41 -16.29 0.68
N ASP A 152 18.68 -15.30 1.52
CA ASP A 152 17.83 -14.10 1.59
C ASP A 152 18.03 -13.23 0.35
N MET A 153 16.91 -12.69 -0.13
CA MET A 153 16.91 -11.68 -1.19
C MET A 153 17.16 -10.32 -0.55
N VAL A 154 18.28 -9.68 -0.89
CA VAL A 154 18.74 -8.46 -0.22
C VAL A 154 18.99 -7.31 -1.19
N VAL A 155 18.90 -6.11 -0.67
CA VAL A 155 19.50 -4.92 -1.28
C VAL A 155 20.84 -4.70 -0.60
N ALA A 156 21.92 -4.74 -1.38
CA ALA A 156 23.27 -4.54 -0.91
C ALA A 156 23.93 -3.38 -1.65
N LEU A 157 24.64 -2.56 -0.90
CA LEU A 157 25.50 -1.51 -1.45
C LEU A 157 26.92 -2.04 -1.54
N ILE A 158 27.50 -1.96 -2.72
CA ILE A 158 28.86 -2.38 -3.01
C ILE A 158 29.69 -1.14 -3.23
N ASP A 159 30.71 -0.96 -2.39
CA ASP A 159 31.67 0.14 -2.58
C ASP A 159 32.75 -0.23 -3.60
N ASP A 160 33.07 0.68 -4.50
CA ASP A 160 34.14 0.52 -5.49
C ASP A 160 35.56 0.56 -4.86
N SER A 161 35.69 0.90 -3.58
CA SER A 161 36.96 0.99 -2.84
C SER A 161 37.22 -0.23 -1.99
N ALA A 162 37.65 -1.35 -2.61
CA ALA A 162 38.00 -2.57 -1.89
C ALA A 162 39.28 -2.43 -1.08
N THR A 163 39.16 -2.47 0.25
CA THR A 163 40.31 -2.81 1.13
C THR A 163 40.32 -4.31 1.30
N VAL A 164 41.47 -4.96 1.05
CA VAL A 164 41.65 -6.41 1.13
C VAL A 164 41.45 -6.86 2.59
N LYS A 165 40.29 -7.46 2.91
CA LYS A 165 40.06 -8.24 4.13
C LYS A 165 39.85 -9.71 3.75
N ASN A 166 40.32 -10.64 4.59
CA ASN A 166 40.21 -12.08 4.39
C ASN A 166 38.72 -12.52 4.59
N GLY A 167 37.96 -12.51 3.51
CA GLY A 167 36.57 -12.96 3.46
C GLY A 167 35.97 -12.57 2.12
N HIS A 168 35.08 -13.38 1.57
CA HIS A 168 34.39 -13.08 0.32
C HIS A 168 32.91 -13.28 0.52
N ILE A 169 32.13 -12.24 0.23
CA ILE A 169 30.68 -12.30 0.13
C ILE A 169 30.30 -12.53 -1.33
N ARG A 170 29.51 -13.58 -1.58
CA ARG A 170 29.00 -13.90 -2.90
C ARG A 170 27.56 -13.41 -3.00
N LEU A 171 27.34 -12.40 -3.81
CA LEU A 171 26.01 -11.96 -4.21
C LEU A 171 25.63 -12.67 -5.51
N GLN A 172 24.60 -13.52 -5.45
CA GLN A 172 24.15 -14.33 -6.57
C GLN A 172 22.98 -13.65 -7.27
N PRO A 173 23.13 -13.23 -8.55
CA PRO A 173 21.99 -12.82 -9.35
C PRO A 173 21.04 -14.00 -9.57
N GLU A 174 19.75 -13.76 -9.54
CA GLU A 174 18.71 -14.67 -10.02
C GLU A 174 18.48 -14.44 -11.53
N ASN A 175 19.59 -14.68 -12.28
CA ASN A 175 19.64 -14.56 -13.73
C ASN A 175 20.77 -15.47 -14.24
N ASP A 176 20.42 -16.48 -15.05
CA ASP A 176 21.36 -17.49 -15.57
C ASP A 176 22.43 -16.92 -16.51
N THR A 177 22.23 -15.72 -17.04
CA THR A 177 23.18 -15.03 -17.93
C THR A 177 24.16 -14.12 -17.20
N MET A 178 24.03 -13.98 -15.87
CA MET A 178 24.84 -13.08 -15.07
C MET A 178 25.73 -13.85 -14.09
N ASP A 179 27.00 -13.48 -14.04
CA ASP A 179 27.95 -14.06 -13.10
C ASP A 179 27.73 -13.53 -11.67
N PRO A 180 28.04 -14.34 -10.65
CA PRO A 180 28.03 -13.90 -9.26
C PRO A 180 29.01 -12.75 -9.01
N ILE A 181 28.56 -11.77 -8.19
CA ILE A 181 29.41 -10.68 -7.74
C ILE A 181 30.10 -11.13 -6.45
N ILE A 182 31.44 -11.16 -6.46
CA ILE A 182 32.24 -11.54 -5.30
C ILE A 182 32.96 -10.31 -4.77
N VAL A 183 32.61 -9.92 -3.54
CA VAL A 183 33.17 -8.73 -2.88
C VAL A 183 33.73 -9.07 -1.51
N PRO A 184 34.77 -8.37 -1.03
CA PRO A 184 35.32 -8.58 0.31
C PRO A 184 34.32 -8.16 1.41
N GLU A 185 33.56 -7.13 1.15
CA GLU A 185 32.49 -6.63 2.04
C GLU A 185 31.40 -5.91 1.22
N CYS A 186 30.20 -5.88 1.77
CA CYS A 186 29.10 -5.05 1.27
C CYS A 186 28.25 -4.57 2.45
N GLU A 187 27.60 -3.46 2.28
CA GLU A 187 26.61 -2.97 3.23
C GLU A 187 25.23 -3.53 2.86
N ILE A 188 24.61 -4.30 3.75
CA ILE A 188 23.24 -4.77 3.57
C ILE A 188 22.30 -3.66 4.02
N LEU A 189 21.48 -3.18 3.12
CA LEU A 189 20.49 -2.12 3.36
C LEU A 189 19.16 -2.69 3.85
N GLY A 190 18.86 -3.93 3.46
CA GLY A 190 17.66 -4.62 3.90
C GLY A 190 17.33 -5.86 3.08
N LYS A 191 16.28 -6.54 3.54
CA LYS A 191 15.73 -7.76 2.95
C LYS A 191 14.47 -7.45 2.14
N VAL A 192 14.39 -7.95 0.92
CA VAL A 192 13.22 -7.83 0.07
C VAL A 192 12.12 -8.78 0.54
N PHE A 193 10.91 -8.27 0.75
CA PHE A 193 9.77 -9.08 1.16
C PHE A 193 8.53 -8.92 0.27
N GLY A 194 8.55 -7.98 -0.68
CA GLY A 194 7.44 -7.78 -1.60
C GLY A 194 7.83 -7.06 -2.88
N VAL A 195 6.98 -7.18 -3.91
CA VAL A 195 7.14 -6.54 -5.22
C VAL A 195 5.81 -5.93 -5.64
N PHE A 196 5.84 -4.71 -6.17
CA PHE A 196 4.71 -4.06 -6.82
C PHE A 196 5.05 -3.74 -8.27
N ARG A 197 4.17 -4.18 -9.19
CA ARG A 197 4.28 -3.94 -10.62
C ARG A 197 2.98 -3.34 -11.14
N PHE A 198 3.11 -2.29 -11.92
CA PHE A 198 2.00 -1.68 -12.67
C PHE A 198 2.18 -1.98 -14.16
N PHE A 199 1.09 -2.31 -14.85
CA PHE A 199 1.05 -2.60 -16.28
C PHE A 199 0.33 -1.50 -17.04
#